data_cb12cbe92b9b46fb967486f167c877fb
#
_entry.id   cb12cbe92b9b46fb967486f167c877fb
#
_cell.length_a   1.000
_cell.length_b   1.000
_cell.length_c   1.000
_cell.angle_alpha   90.00
_cell.angle_beta   90.00
_cell.angle_gamma   90.00
#
_symmetry.space_group_name_H-M   'P 1'
#
loop_
_entity.id
_entity.type
_entity.pdbx_description
1 polymer ?
#
loop_
_entity_poly.entity_id
_entity_poly.type
_entity_poly.pdbx_seq_one_letter_code
_entity_poly.pdbx_strand_id
1 'polypeptide(L)'
;MEKPKWKVIKSKDVSPSKWFPIIKDDVELPNGKVIEYYKSQLAPVVMVVAITKANEVIFVRQYKHGIGEICIEFPAGRIEYGQTPEEAAIAELLEETGIAVDAQSLIRIIELWTEPSKSSVRVTGFFVKNVTITGDQQLEESEDIEVLKVPITEIDSFILNNGIYASDTLALLLLAKMKFPATFNPEQSK
;
A
#
# COMPACT_ATOMS: atom_id res chain seq x y z
N MET A 1 -3.93 24.19 20.73
CA MET A 1 -4.00 25.18 19.63
C MET A 1 -3.76 24.47 18.32
N GLU A 2 -4.65 24.62 17.37
CA GLU A 2 -4.50 24.08 16.00
C GLU A 2 -3.36 24.82 15.30
N LYS A 3 -2.42 24.08 14.68
CA LYS A 3 -1.35 24.71 13.90
C LYS A 3 -1.92 25.33 12.62
N PRO A 4 -1.54 26.54 12.24
CA PRO A 4 -2.03 27.18 11.04
C PRO A 4 -1.60 26.38 9.79
N LYS A 5 -2.55 26.14 8.90
CA LYS A 5 -2.26 25.56 7.57
C LYS A 5 -1.68 26.61 6.65
N TRP A 6 -0.84 26.18 5.71
CA TRP A 6 -0.34 27.07 4.67
C TRP A 6 -1.48 27.42 3.69
N LYS A 7 -1.44 28.63 3.17
CA LYS A 7 -2.45 29.10 2.22
C LYS A 7 -1.95 28.96 0.80
N VAL A 8 -2.66 28.17 -0.02
CA VAL A 8 -2.36 28.08 -1.46
C VAL A 8 -2.85 29.36 -2.14
N ILE A 9 -1.93 30.09 -2.78
CA ILE A 9 -2.21 31.30 -3.54
C ILE A 9 -2.52 30.95 -5.00
N LYS A 10 -1.73 30.03 -5.57
CA LYS A 10 -1.84 29.60 -6.95
C LYS A 10 -1.39 28.16 -7.10
N SER A 11 -2.08 27.40 -7.95
CA SER A 11 -1.69 26.04 -8.35
C SER A 11 -1.50 25.98 -9.85
N LYS A 12 -0.54 25.22 -10.31
CA LYS A 12 -0.29 24.94 -11.72
C LYS A 12 0.13 23.49 -11.89
N ASP A 13 -0.47 22.81 -12.86
CA ASP A 13 0.00 21.52 -13.34
C ASP A 13 1.30 21.73 -14.15
N VAL A 14 2.37 21.06 -13.72
CA VAL A 14 3.69 21.08 -14.35
C VAL A 14 4.16 19.66 -14.66
N SER A 15 3.25 18.74 -14.80
CA SER A 15 3.48 17.32 -15.01
C SER A 15 4.34 17.05 -16.25
N PRO A 16 5.42 16.29 -16.16
CA PRO A 16 6.20 15.87 -17.33
C PRO A 16 5.46 14.82 -18.16
N SER A 17 4.52 14.08 -17.55
CA SER A 17 3.72 13.07 -18.20
C SER A 17 2.45 12.79 -17.39
N LYS A 18 1.43 12.21 -18.04
CA LYS A 18 0.20 11.77 -17.37
C LYS A 18 0.45 10.68 -16.28
N TRP A 19 1.56 9.97 -16.38
CA TRP A 19 1.95 8.93 -15.45
C TRP A 19 2.66 9.43 -14.19
N PHE A 20 3.11 10.71 -14.22
CA PHE A 20 3.78 11.36 -13.10
C PHE A 20 3.26 12.78 -12.90
N PRO A 21 2.02 12.93 -12.40
CA PRO A 21 1.38 14.22 -12.20
C PRO A 21 2.09 15.00 -11.09
N ILE A 22 2.55 16.22 -11.43
CA ILE A 22 3.23 17.16 -10.53
C ILE A 22 2.49 18.48 -10.50
N ILE A 23 2.10 18.91 -9.30
CA ILE A 23 1.52 20.21 -9.06
C ILE A 23 2.56 21.13 -8.42
N LYS A 24 2.73 22.29 -9.01
CA LYS A 24 3.45 23.43 -8.43
C LYS A 24 2.44 24.35 -7.75
N ASP A 25 2.58 24.56 -6.45
CA ASP A 25 1.83 25.53 -5.67
C ASP A 25 2.72 26.72 -5.28
N ASP A 26 2.19 27.94 -5.39
CA ASP A 26 2.71 29.10 -4.67
C ASP A 26 1.95 29.16 -3.35
N VAL A 27 2.67 29.02 -2.22
CA VAL A 27 2.05 28.93 -0.88
C VAL A 27 2.55 30.01 0.04
N GLU A 28 1.64 30.62 0.79
CA GLU A 28 1.94 31.57 1.87
C GLU A 28 2.09 30.81 3.18
N LEU A 29 3.25 30.95 3.80
CA LEU A 29 3.56 30.39 5.12
C LEU A 29 2.90 31.24 6.23
N PRO A 30 2.77 30.71 7.45
CA PRO A 30 2.20 31.45 8.60
C PRO A 30 2.92 32.78 8.94
N ASN A 31 4.17 32.93 8.50
CA ASN A 31 4.95 34.16 8.70
C ASN A 31 4.81 35.16 7.54
N GLY A 32 3.90 34.93 6.58
CA GLY A 32 3.66 35.77 5.42
C GLY A 32 4.63 35.58 4.25
N LYS A 33 5.65 34.70 4.40
CA LYS A 33 6.58 34.42 3.30
C LYS A 33 5.90 33.53 2.25
N VAL A 34 6.06 33.84 0.98
CA VAL A 34 5.61 33.03 -0.14
C VAL A 34 6.73 32.17 -0.67
N ILE A 35 6.47 30.89 -0.88
CA ILE A 35 7.41 29.93 -1.45
C ILE A 35 6.75 29.12 -2.56
N GLU A 36 7.56 28.57 -3.45
CA GLU A 36 7.14 27.54 -4.41
C GLU A 36 7.21 26.15 -3.75
N TYR A 37 6.17 25.35 -3.94
CA TYR A 37 6.10 23.98 -3.42
C TYR A 37 5.66 23.01 -4.52
N TYR A 38 6.43 21.94 -4.69
CA TYR A 38 6.13 20.91 -5.69
C TYR A 38 5.68 19.63 -4.98
N LYS A 39 4.58 19.06 -5.43
CA LYS A 39 4.04 17.80 -4.91
C LYS A 39 3.56 16.89 -6.04
N SER A 40 3.73 15.58 -5.89
CA SER A 40 3.08 14.60 -6.76
C SER A 40 1.61 14.42 -6.38
N GLN A 41 0.75 14.22 -7.38
CA GLN A 41 -0.68 14.01 -7.20
C GLN A 41 -1.10 12.67 -7.83
N LEU A 42 -0.43 11.60 -7.41
CA LEU A 42 -0.73 10.24 -7.86
C LEU A 42 -2.08 9.75 -7.29
N ALA A 43 -2.66 8.76 -7.96
CA ALA A 43 -3.88 8.10 -7.49
C ALA A 43 -3.67 7.44 -6.12
N PRO A 44 -4.71 7.34 -5.28
CA PRO A 44 -4.64 6.56 -4.05
C PRO A 44 -4.44 5.08 -4.38
N VAL A 45 -3.89 4.34 -3.40
CA VAL A 45 -3.48 2.94 -3.53
C VAL A 45 -4.19 2.10 -2.47
N VAL A 46 -4.46 0.85 -2.78
CA VAL A 46 -4.85 -0.18 -1.80
C VAL A 46 -3.71 -1.15 -1.57
N MET A 47 -3.68 -1.77 -0.39
CA MET A 47 -2.72 -2.81 -0.05
C MET A 47 -3.39 -3.84 0.86
N VAL A 48 -3.14 -5.15 0.65
CA VAL A 48 -3.87 -6.22 1.33
C VAL A 48 -2.92 -7.17 2.07
N VAL A 49 -3.06 -7.25 3.40
CA VAL A 49 -2.45 -8.33 4.20
C VAL A 49 -3.37 -9.55 4.12
N ALA A 50 -2.99 -10.54 3.33
CA ALA A 50 -3.74 -11.77 3.16
C ALA A 50 -3.07 -12.93 3.89
N ILE A 51 -3.86 -13.67 4.69
CA ILE A 51 -3.39 -14.85 5.45
C ILE A 51 -4.10 -16.10 4.94
N THR A 52 -3.32 -17.10 4.50
CA THR A 52 -3.85 -18.37 4.01
C THR A 52 -4.45 -19.23 5.11
N LYS A 53 -5.24 -20.25 4.73
CA LYS A 53 -5.71 -21.30 5.67
C LYS A 53 -4.56 -22.08 6.32
N ALA A 54 -3.38 -22.09 5.68
CA ALA A 54 -2.16 -22.74 6.21
C ALA A 54 -1.36 -21.81 7.16
N ASN A 55 -1.91 -20.63 7.53
CA ASN A 55 -1.24 -19.61 8.35
C ASN A 55 0.04 -19.07 7.69
N GLU A 56 -0.02 -18.80 6.40
CA GLU A 56 1.04 -18.13 5.65
C GLU A 56 0.58 -16.71 5.28
N VAL A 57 1.49 -15.75 5.38
CA VAL A 57 1.29 -14.38 4.86
C VAL A 57 1.64 -14.37 3.37
N ILE A 58 0.78 -13.77 2.57
CA ILE A 58 1.02 -13.58 1.14
C ILE A 58 1.76 -12.27 0.94
N PHE A 59 2.90 -12.36 0.25
CA PHE A 59 3.63 -11.23 -0.33
C PHE A 59 3.73 -11.40 -1.83
N VAL A 60 4.06 -10.30 -2.50
CA VAL A 60 4.45 -10.28 -3.91
C VAL A 60 5.87 -9.76 -4.03
N ARG A 61 6.61 -10.29 -5.01
CA ARG A 61 7.98 -9.89 -5.31
C ARG A 61 8.04 -9.42 -6.75
N GLN A 62 8.49 -8.19 -6.99
CA GLN A 62 8.58 -7.60 -8.31
C GLN A 62 9.68 -6.56 -8.40
N TYR A 63 10.14 -6.29 -9.63
CA TYR A 63 11.05 -5.19 -9.90
C TYR A 63 10.33 -3.85 -9.83
N LYS A 64 10.89 -2.90 -9.08
CA LYS A 64 10.39 -1.51 -9.01
C LYS A 64 11.40 -0.56 -9.64
N HIS A 65 11.10 -0.08 -10.83
CA HIS A 65 12.01 0.77 -11.60
C HIS A 65 12.38 2.08 -10.88
N GLY A 66 11.51 2.61 -10.04
CA GLY A 66 11.75 3.86 -9.29
C GLY A 66 12.96 3.79 -8.34
N ILE A 67 13.29 2.60 -7.85
CA ILE A 67 14.46 2.35 -6.98
C ILE A 67 15.50 1.44 -7.65
N GLY A 68 15.19 0.86 -8.81
CA GLY A 68 16.10 -0.05 -9.55
C GLY A 68 16.31 -1.40 -8.87
N GLU A 69 15.41 -1.84 -7.98
CA GLU A 69 15.58 -3.03 -7.14
C GLU A 69 14.34 -3.92 -7.17
N ILE A 70 14.53 -5.18 -6.77
CA ILE A 70 13.44 -6.11 -6.50
C ILE A 70 12.85 -5.79 -5.12
N CYS A 71 11.55 -5.48 -5.08
CA CYS A 71 10.80 -5.26 -3.85
C CYS A 71 9.96 -6.46 -3.46
N ILE A 72 9.84 -6.66 -2.13
CA ILE A 72 8.87 -7.55 -1.52
C ILE A 72 7.82 -6.66 -0.83
N GLU A 73 6.57 -6.81 -1.24
CA GLU A 73 5.45 -5.98 -0.81
C GLU A 73 4.21 -6.85 -0.55
N PHE A 74 3.19 -6.27 0.05
CA PHE A 74 1.86 -6.87 -0.01
C PHE A 74 1.23 -6.64 -1.39
N PRO A 75 0.28 -7.48 -1.83
CA PRO A 75 -0.53 -7.20 -3.02
C PRO A 75 -1.13 -5.81 -2.93
N ALA A 76 -0.92 -5.00 -3.97
CA ALA A 76 -1.22 -3.57 -3.93
C ALA A 76 -1.35 -2.95 -5.32
N GLY A 77 -2.34 -2.09 -5.50
CA GLY A 77 -2.47 -1.33 -6.73
C GLY A 77 -3.30 -0.05 -6.58
N ARG A 78 -3.53 0.61 -7.70
CA ARG A 78 -4.20 1.90 -7.74
C ARG A 78 -5.71 1.74 -7.61
N ILE A 79 -6.34 2.72 -6.95
CA ILE A 79 -7.80 2.85 -6.99
C ILE A 79 -8.13 3.61 -8.28
N GLU A 80 -8.81 2.94 -9.20
CA GLU A 80 -9.23 3.53 -10.45
C GLU A 80 -10.42 4.49 -10.27
N TYR A 81 -10.63 5.37 -11.26
CA TYR A 81 -11.70 6.36 -11.18
C TYR A 81 -13.09 5.68 -11.08
N GLY A 82 -13.84 6.03 -10.03
CA GLY A 82 -15.17 5.49 -9.76
C GLY A 82 -15.16 4.17 -8.95
N GLN A 83 -14.00 3.62 -8.65
CA GLN A 83 -13.84 2.41 -7.86
C GLN A 83 -13.77 2.73 -6.36
N THR A 84 -14.38 1.92 -5.54
CA THR A 84 -14.19 1.97 -4.08
C THR A 84 -12.86 1.32 -3.68
N PRO A 85 -12.28 1.67 -2.53
CA PRO A 85 -11.07 0.99 -2.05
C PRO A 85 -11.24 -0.52 -1.87
N GLU A 86 -12.42 -0.97 -1.47
CA GLU A 86 -12.76 -2.37 -1.29
C GLU A 86 -12.78 -3.12 -2.64
N GLU A 87 -13.37 -2.52 -3.68
CA GLU A 87 -13.38 -3.09 -5.03
C GLU A 87 -11.97 -3.17 -5.60
N ALA A 88 -11.15 -2.13 -5.42
CA ALA A 88 -9.75 -2.15 -5.84
C ALA A 88 -8.96 -3.25 -5.11
N ALA A 89 -9.12 -3.38 -3.79
CA ALA A 89 -8.41 -4.39 -3.01
C ALA A 89 -8.76 -5.83 -3.43
N ILE A 90 -10.02 -6.08 -3.80
CA ILE A 90 -10.46 -7.39 -4.33
C ILE A 90 -9.84 -7.66 -5.69
N ALA A 91 -9.87 -6.67 -6.60
CA ALA A 91 -9.32 -6.78 -7.93
C ALA A 91 -7.81 -7.08 -7.90
N GLU A 92 -7.03 -6.24 -7.21
CA GLU A 92 -5.59 -6.40 -7.09
C GLU A 92 -5.17 -7.72 -6.44
N LEU A 93 -5.88 -8.14 -5.38
CA LEU A 93 -5.59 -9.42 -4.74
C LEU A 93 -5.82 -10.61 -5.70
N LEU A 94 -6.87 -10.52 -6.52
CA LEU A 94 -7.16 -11.54 -7.53
C LEU A 94 -6.13 -11.51 -8.68
N GLU A 95 -5.85 -10.33 -9.22
CA GLU A 95 -4.98 -10.13 -10.37
C GLU A 95 -3.54 -10.51 -10.06
N GLU A 96 -2.99 -10.03 -8.93
CA GLU A 96 -1.61 -10.30 -8.55
C GLU A 96 -1.37 -11.69 -7.94
N THR A 97 -2.39 -12.32 -7.33
CA THR A 97 -2.17 -13.55 -6.55
C THR A 97 -3.09 -14.72 -6.87
N GLY A 98 -4.13 -14.53 -7.68
CA GLY A 98 -5.15 -15.55 -7.93
C GLY A 98 -6.06 -15.83 -6.71
N ILE A 99 -6.10 -14.93 -5.71
CA ILE A 99 -6.93 -15.08 -4.51
C ILE A 99 -8.24 -14.31 -4.71
N ALA A 100 -9.36 -15.03 -4.76
CA ALA A 100 -10.68 -14.43 -4.79
C ALA A 100 -11.25 -14.28 -3.36
N VAL A 101 -11.79 -13.11 -3.04
CA VAL A 101 -12.41 -12.80 -1.77
C VAL A 101 -13.69 -11.98 -1.95
N ASP A 102 -14.59 -12.06 -0.97
CA ASP A 102 -15.78 -11.20 -0.91
C ASP A 102 -15.48 -9.92 -0.12
N ALA A 103 -16.12 -8.81 -0.48
CA ALA A 103 -15.95 -7.52 0.19
C ALA A 103 -16.21 -7.61 1.70
N GLN A 104 -17.14 -8.46 2.14
CA GLN A 104 -17.44 -8.67 3.56
C GLN A 104 -16.32 -9.33 4.37
N SER A 105 -15.38 -10.02 3.70
CA SER A 105 -14.23 -10.65 4.34
C SER A 105 -13.05 -9.69 4.53
N LEU A 106 -13.04 -8.56 3.82
CA LEU A 106 -12.02 -7.53 3.95
C LEU A 106 -12.25 -6.68 5.20
N ILE A 107 -11.21 -6.54 5.99
CA ILE A 107 -11.23 -5.66 7.18
C ILE A 107 -10.28 -4.50 6.91
N ARG A 108 -10.83 -3.28 6.80
CA ARG A 108 -10.01 -2.08 6.69
C ARG A 108 -9.21 -1.87 7.97
N ILE A 109 -7.89 -1.74 7.83
CA ILE A 109 -6.97 -1.52 8.94
C ILE A 109 -6.76 -0.03 9.16
N ILE A 110 -6.31 0.68 8.11
CA ILE A 110 -5.82 2.07 8.19
C ILE A 110 -5.83 2.75 6.83
N GLU A 111 -5.70 4.07 6.87
CA GLU A 111 -5.30 4.91 5.74
C GLU A 111 -4.00 5.63 6.11
N LEU A 112 -2.98 5.51 5.29
CA LEU A 112 -1.63 6.06 5.49
C LEU A 112 -1.27 7.04 4.38
N TRP A 113 -0.41 8.02 4.69
CA TRP A 113 0.36 8.79 3.72
C TRP A 113 1.80 8.28 3.72
N THR A 114 2.31 7.89 2.56
CA THR A 114 3.66 7.33 2.44
C THR A 114 4.75 8.40 2.48
N GLU A 115 4.48 9.55 1.86
CA GLU A 115 5.43 10.68 1.82
C GLU A 115 4.69 12.03 1.93
N PRO A 116 4.20 12.42 3.11
CA PRO A 116 3.33 13.58 3.30
C PRO A 116 4.01 14.92 2.97
N SER A 117 5.35 14.95 2.86
CA SER A 117 6.10 16.15 2.48
C SER A 117 6.17 16.38 0.97
N LYS A 118 5.88 15.37 0.12
CA LYS A 118 6.06 15.46 -1.33
C LYS A 118 4.94 14.85 -2.15
N SER A 119 4.08 14.05 -1.52
CA SER A 119 3.03 13.31 -2.21
C SER A 119 1.69 13.43 -1.49
N SER A 120 0.61 13.43 -2.26
CA SER A 120 -0.74 13.30 -1.75
C SER A 120 -1.24 11.84 -1.75
N VAL A 121 -0.38 10.90 -2.12
CA VAL A 121 -0.74 9.47 -2.18
C VAL A 121 -1.16 8.96 -0.81
N ARG A 122 -2.31 8.32 -0.79
CA ARG A 122 -2.84 7.59 0.36
C ARG A 122 -2.86 6.12 0.04
N VAL A 123 -2.45 5.31 1.02
CA VAL A 123 -2.55 3.85 0.98
C VAL A 123 -3.64 3.41 1.93
N THR A 124 -4.67 2.76 1.41
CA THR A 124 -5.71 2.12 2.23
C THR A 124 -5.32 0.67 2.46
N GLY A 125 -5.01 0.33 3.71
CA GLY A 125 -4.61 -1.01 4.10
C GLY A 125 -5.80 -1.88 4.51
N PHE A 126 -5.83 -3.10 3.99
CA PHE A 126 -6.83 -4.13 4.31
C PHE A 126 -6.18 -5.38 4.92
N PHE A 127 -6.99 -6.15 5.63
CA PHE A 127 -6.65 -7.46 6.15
C PHE A 127 -7.73 -8.46 5.75
N VAL A 128 -7.29 -9.65 5.36
CA VAL A 128 -8.17 -10.80 5.14
C VAL A 128 -7.49 -12.09 5.59
N LYS A 129 -8.24 -13.04 6.12
CA LYS A 129 -7.70 -14.33 6.56
C LYS A 129 -8.48 -15.51 6.00
N ASN A 130 -7.87 -16.70 6.14
CA ASN A 130 -8.43 -17.97 5.64
C ASN A 130 -8.59 -18.00 4.13
N VAL A 131 -7.75 -17.25 3.39
CA VAL A 131 -7.76 -17.24 1.94
C VAL A 131 -7.11 -18.49 1.35
N THR A 132 -7.40 -18.75 0.07
CA THR A 132 -6.78 -19.81 -0.72
C THR A 132 -6.52 -19.26 -2.11
N ILE A 133 -5.37 -19.54 -2.69
CA ILE A 133 -5.10 -19.28 -4.11
C ILE A 133 -5.95 -20.26 -4.90
N THR A 134 -6.88 -19.78 -5.70
CA THR A 134 -7.85 -20.60 -6.45
C THR A 134 -7.77 -20.42 -7.96
N GLY A 135 -7.03 -19.41 -8.41
CA GLY A 135 -6.88 -19.07 -9.83
C GLY A 135 -5.45 -18.73 -10.21
N ASP A 136 -5.26 -18.49 -11.49
CA ASP A 136 -4.01 -17.96 -12.03
C ASP A 136 -3.96 -16.42 -11.84
N GLN A 137 -2.76 -15.87 -11.83
CA GLN A 137 -2.53 -14.41 -11.88
C GLN A 137 -3.05 -13.84 -13.21
N GLN A 138 -3.52 -12.59 -13.18
CA GLN A 138 -4.02 -11.85 -14.34
C GLN A 138 -3.25 -10.54 -14.48
N LEU A 139 -1.93 -10.66 -14.65
CA LEU A 139 -0.99 -9.53 -14.66
C LEU A 139 -1.13 -8.67 -15.91
N GLU A 140 -0.87 -7.37 -15.76
CA GLU A 140 -0.68 -6.47 -16.91
C GLU A 140 0.62 -6.81 -17.67
N GLU A 141 0.73 -6.36 -18.92
CA GLU A 141 1.91 -6.60 -19.77
C GLU A 141 3.22 -6.08 -19.15
N SER A 142 3.13 -5.05 -18.31
CA SER A 142 4.28 -4.44 -17.63
C SER A 142 4.61 -5.07 -16.28
N GLU A 143 3.88 -6.07 -15.84
CA GLU A 143 4.02 -6.70 -14.53
C GLU A 143 4.69 -8.07 -14.65
N ASP A 144 5.68 -8.27 -13.80
CA ASP A 144 6.36 -9.55 -13.57
C ASP A 144 6.38 -9.79 -12.05
N ILE A 145 5.35 -10.46 -11.55
CA ILE A 145 5.05 -10.60 -10.13
C ILE A 145 5.13 -12.07 -9.71
N GLU A 146 5.98 -12.35 -8.73
CA GLU A 146 6.07 -13.63 -8.04
C GLU A 146 5.34 -13.60 -6.71
N VAL A 147 4.46 -14.57 -6.46
CA VAL A 147 3.76 -14.72 -5.17
C VAL A 147 4.62 -15.48 -4.18
N LEU A 148 4.87 -14.89 -3.02
CA LEU A 148 5.59 -15.51 -1.91
C LEU A 148 4.61 -15.87 -0.79
N LYS A 149 4.78 -17.07 -0.22
CA LYS A 149 4.05 -17.56 0.96
C LYS A 149 5.01 -17.71 2.11
N VAL A 150 4.82 -16.90 3.15
CA VAL A 150 5.72 -16.89 4.31
C VAL A 150 4.95 -17.35 5.55
N PRO A 151 5.37 -18.45 6.23
CA PRO A 151 4.74 -18.87 7.47
C PRO A 151 4.71 -17.73 8.49
N ILE A 152 3.58 -17.56 9.18
CA ILE A 152 3.42 -16.49 10.19
C ILE A 152 4.52 -16.54 11.24
N THR A 153 4.97 -17.74 11.60
CA THR A 153 6.05 -17.96 12.60
C THR A 153 7.42 -17.50 12.13
N GLU A 154 7.60 -17.31 10.82
CA GLU A 154 8.87 -16.91 10.21
C GLU A 154 8.92 -15.45 9.78
N ILE A 155 7.80 -14.71 9.92
CA ILE A 155 7.66 -13.34 9.41
C ILE A 155 8.77 -12.41 9.88
N ASP A 156 9.09 -12.43 11.18
CA ASP A 156 10.07 -11.50 11.74
C ASP A 156 11.48 -11.78 11.19
N SER A 157 11.85 -13.06 11.09
CA SER A 157 13.13 -13.46 10.49
C SER A 157 13.15 -13.20 8.97
N PHE A 158 12.02 -13.40 8.29
CA PHE A 158 11.88 -13.13 6.86
C PHE A 158 12.12 -11.65 6.54
N ILE A 159 11.50 -10.73 7.31
CA ILE A 159 11.67 -9.28 7.15
C ILE A 159 13.13 -8.88 7.33
N LEU A 160 13.77 -9.38 8.40
CA LEU A 160 15.13 -9.00 8.73
C LEU A 160 16.17 -9.52 7.71
N ASN A 161 15.89 -10.64 7.06
CA ASN A 161 16.86 -11.30 6.18
C ASN A 161 16.66 -11.03 4.69
N ASN A 162 15.45 -10.60 4.26
CA ASN A 162 15.13 -10.45 2.83
C ASN A 162 14.98 -9.02 2.34
N GLY A 163 15.18 -8.01 3.22
CA GLY A 163 15.19 -6.61 2.81
C GLY A 163 13.85 -6.13 2.25
N ILE A 164 12.81 -6.03 3.08
CA ILE A 164 11.59 -5.34 2.69
C ILE A 164 11.85 -3.84 2.72
N TYR A 165 11.89 -3.20 1.54
CA TYR A 165 12.23 -1.78 1.40
C TYR A 165 11.01 -0.85 1.47
N ALA A 166 9.82 -1.33 1.11
CA ALA A 166 8.60 -0.53 1.10
C ALA A 166 8.11 -0.24 2.53
N SER A 167 8.11 1.04 2.90
CA SER A 167 7.77 1.49 4.26
C SER A 167 6.31 1.23 4.63
N ASP A 168 5.40 1.32 3.67
CA ASP A 168 3.97 1.06 3.81
C ASP A 168 3.68 -0.42 4.07
N THR A 169 4.41 -1.33 3.40
CA THR A 169 4.37 -2.77 3.68
C THR A 169 4.73 -3.07 5.14
N LEU A 170 5.83 -2.50 5.63
CA LEU A 170 6.25 -2.69 7.03
C LEU A 170 5.27 -2.07 8.02
N ALA A 171 4.78 -0.86 7.73
CA ALA A 171 3.80 -0.19 8.58
C ALA A 171 2.49 -0.98 8.64
N LEU A 172 1.99 -1.47 7.50
CA LEU A 172 0.74 -2.22 7.44
C LEU A 172 0.87 -3.58 8.15
N LEU A 173 2.00 -4.27 8.00
CA LEU A 173 2.26 -5.50 8.73
C LEU A 173 2.28 -5.29 10.24
N LEU A 174 2.97 -4.25 10.71
CA LEU A 174 3.01 -3.90 12.14
C LEU A 174 1.60 -3.65 12.67
N LEU A 175 0.79 -2.87 11.96
CA LEU A 175 -0.58 -2.56 12.34
C LEU A 175 -1.48 -3.80 12.32
N ALA A 176 -1.30 -4.69 11.34
CA ALA A 176 -2.01 -5.96 11.30
C ALA A 176 -1.65 -6.84 12.51
N LYS A 177 -0.36 -6.95 12.86
CA LYS A 177 0.09 -7.68 14.07
C LYS A 177 -0.52 -7.10 15.35
N MET A 178 -0.58 -5.77 15.47
CA MET A 178 -1.18 -5.09 16.63
C MET A 178 -2.70 -5.28 16.70
N LYS A 179 -3.39 -5.23 15.58
CA LYS A 179 -4.85 -5.30 15.50
C LYS A 179 -5.38 -6.74 15.61
N PHE A 180 -4.59 -7.71 15.13
CA PHE A 180 -4.96 -9.14 15.10
C PHE A 180 -3.90 -10.01 15.80
N PRO A 181 -3.55 -9.75 17.07
CA PRO A 181 -2.45 -10.46 17.76
C PRO A 181 -2.68 -11.97 17.82
N ALA A 182 -3.92 -12.43 17.98
CA ALA A 182 -4.26 -13.85 17.97
C ALA A 182 -3.94 -14.56 16.65
N THR A 183 -3.89 -13.84 15.54
CA THR A 183 -3.50 -14.41 14.23
C THR A 183 -1.99 -14.56 14.12
N PHE A 184 -1.22 -13.57 14.59
CA PHE A 184 0.23 -13.53 14.44
C PHE A 184 0.99 -14.19 15.59
N ASN A 185 0.37 -14.37 16.78
CA ASN A 185 0.95 -15.02 17.97
C ASN A 185 -0.05 -16.01 18.56
N PRO A 186 -0.35 -17.12 17.90
CA PRO A 186 -1.37 -18.07 18.35
C PRO A 186 -1.07 -18.70 19.74
N GLU A 187 0.19 -18.71 20.16
CA GLU A 187 0.60 -19.25 21.48
C GLU A 187 0.26 -18.34 22.67
N GLN A 188 0.04 -17.04 22.44
CA GLN A 188 -0.36 -16.07 23.47
C GLN A 188 -1.87 -16.00 23.71
N SER A 189 -2.64 -16.79 22.99
CA SER A 189 -4.12 -16.79 23.02
C SER A 189 -4.70 -17.94 23.86
N LYS A 190 -3.85 -18.63 24.63
CA LYS A 190 -4.26 -19.74 25.52
C LYS A 190 -4.30 -19.32 26.99
#